data_dbf69423c7ccb3dbc14c37f4071c459e
#
_entry.id   dbf69423c7ccb3dbc14c37f4071c459e
#
_cell.length_a   1.000
_cell.length_b   1.000
_cell.length_c   1.000
_cell.angle_alpha   90.00
_cell.angle_beta   90.00
_cell.angle_gamma   90.00
#
_symmetry.space_group_name_H-M   'P 1'
#
loop_
_entity.id
_entity.type
_entity.pdbx_description
1 polymer ?
#
loop_
_entity_poly.entity_id
_entity_poly.type
_entity_poly.pdbx_seq_one_letter_code
_entity_poly.pdbx_strand_id
1 'polypeptide(L)'
;MSKTSWNRVRGAIVAFGLAAAAIAAHAQADYSLYGVADFSYGRFEPSGFEPVHRFNSNSLSASFVGVTASYGFDGGWKPGVTLETFVRFQDFKTGRNDNDPILSRKAFVFLNSSYGTLNAGRLQTLLFDTTARFNAMGNSVAFSPAIRHVFASGNLEGVQRDFYWNRAVGYVSPEWEGVTGNLMYARGSNQQRSDLAAGNVVFSRGVFAAALSTQRVHFNDAIADVIEEQTWQLGATYNFGWARLFGLYTHTDDKGLDVRSNLYSGGLAVPVGVGTLQMQAGYSKATGPAVDRKHTSFSAAYLYAFNSVTDFYVVGMNDRVRGQTEGISVAIGARYRF
;
A
#
# COMPACT_ATOMS: atom_id res chain seq x y z
N MET A 1 26.14 -11.88 13.98
CA MET A 1 24.80 -11.49 14.51
C MET A 1 24.94 -11.18 15.97
N SER A 2 24.66 -9.95 16.41
CA SER A 2 24.81 -9.57 17.83
C SER A 2 23.63 -10.14 18.63
N LYS A 3 23.90 -10.61 19.85
CA LYS A 3 22.89 -11.12 20.79
C LYS A 3 21.75 -10.12 21.06
N THR A 4 21.97 -8.85 20.78
CA THR A 4 21.00 -7.74 20.97
C THR A 4 19.86 -7.74 19.95
N SER A 5 20.09 -8.20 18.71
CA SER A 5 19.04 -8.25 17.69
C SER A 5 18.06 -9.41 17.92
N TRP A 6 18.55 -10.55 18.40
CA TRP A 6 17.73 -11.72 18.75
C TRP A 6 16.81 -11.47 19.93
N ASN A 7 17.30 -10.72 20.92
CA ASN A 7 16.49 -10.38 22.09
C ASN A 7 15.36 -9.36 21.78
N ARG A 8 15.55 -8.47 20.80
CA ARG A 8 14.49 -7.53 20.37
C ARG A 8 13.38 -8.22 19.59
N VAL A 9 13.69 -9.19 18.74
CA VAL A 9 12.68 -9.98 18.00
C VAL A 9 11.90 -10.88 18.94
N ARG A 10 12.58 -11.56 19.87
CA ARG A 10 11.92 -12.36 20.93
C ARG A 10 11.03 -11.48 21.82
N GLY A 11 11.52 -10.31 22.22
CA GLY A 11 10.74 -9.36 23.02
C GLY A 11 9.48 -8.86 22.32
N ALA A 12 9.54 -8.61 21.01
CA ALA A 12 8.39 -8.19 20.22
C ALA A 12 7.35 -9.33 20.06
N ILE A 13 7.78 -10.55 19.75
CA ILE A 13 6.90 -11.71 19.62
C ILE A 13 6.26 -12.08 20.97
N VAL A 14 7.03 -12.02 22.07
CA VAL A 14 6.52 -12.26 23.43
C VAL A 14 5.57 -11.15 23.88
N ALA A 15 5.86 -9.89 23.57
CA ALA A 15 4.96 -8.77 23.88
C ALA A 15 3.65 -8.84 23.09
N PHE A 16 3.70 -9.25 21.82
CA PHE A 16 2.50 -9.52 21.03
C PHE A 16 1.68 -10.71 21.58
N GLY A 17 2.34 -11.78 21.99
CA GLY A 17 1.69 -12.95 22.59
C GLY A 17 1.07 -12.66 23.96
N LEU A 18 1.71 -11.86 24.81
CA LEU A 18 1.19 -11.47 26.12
C LEU A 18 0.03 -10.46 26.02
N ALA A 19 0.06 -9.53 25.07
CA ALA A 19 -1.05 -8.63 24.79
C ALA A 19 -2.29 -9.41 24.31
N ALA A 20 -2.14 -10.41 23.46
CA ALA A 20 -3.22 -11.28 23.02
C ALA A 20 -3.80 -12.14 24.16
N ALA A 21 -2.96 -12.64 25.06
CA ALA A 21 -3.42 -13.46 26.21
C ALA A 21 -4.15 -12.66 27.29
N ALA A 22 -3.80 -11.40 27.52
CA ALA A 22 -4.44 -10.56 28.53
C ALA A 22 -5.87 -10.11 28.13
N ILE A 23 -6.20 -10.12 26.83
CA ILE A 23 -7.51 -9.70 26.30
C ILE A 23 -8.52 -10.85 26.29
N ALA A 24 -8.08 -12.11 26.37
CA ALA A 24 -8.94 -13.29 26.29
C ALA A 24 -9.90 -13.50 27.49
N ALA A 25 -9.87 -12.64 28.51
CA ALA A 25 -10.60 -12.85 29.77
C ALA A 25 -12.05 -12.32 29.77
N HIS A 26 -12.52 -11.61 28.72
CA HIS A 26 -13.87 -11.03 28.70
C HIS A 26 -14.65 -11.46 27.46
N ALA A 27 -15.86 -11.96 27.67
CA ALA A 27 -16.74 -12.53 26.64
C ALA A 27 -17.22 -11.56 25.54
N GLN A 28 -16.83 -10.27 25.57
CA GLN A 28 -17.16 -9.22 24.59
C GLN A 28 -15.93 -8.69 23.84
N ALA A 29 -14.74 -9.22 24.10
CA ALA A 29 -13.52 -8.79 23.44
C ALA A 29 -13.24 -9.67 22.20
N ASP A 30 -13.16 -9.04 21.04
CA ASP A 30 -12.72 -9.67 19.81
C ASP A 30 -11.23 -9.39 19.61
N TYR A 31 -10.47 -10.41 19.25
CA TYR A 31 -9.07 -10.25 18.85
C TYR A 31 -8.77 -11.10 17.62
N SER A 32 -7.86 -10.61 16.79
CA SER A 32 -7.39 -11.29 15.58
C SER A 32 -5.90 -11.10 15.43
N LEU A 33 -5.18 -12.20 15.28
CA LEU A 33 -3.80 -12.22 14.82
C LEU A 33 -3.84 -12.59 13.33
N TYR A 34 -3.16 -11.80 12.49
CA TYR A 34 -3.21 -11.98 11.04
C TYR A 34 -1.92 -11.48 10.40
N GLY A 35 -1.71 -11.88 9.16
CA GLY A 35 -0.56 -11.41 8.44
C GLY A 35 -0.43 -11.98 7.04
N VAL A 36 0.63 -11.56 6.38
CA VAL A 36 1.05 -12.05 5.08
C VAL A 36 2.55 -12.34 5.13
N ALA A 37 2.93 -13.51 4.69
CA ALA A 37 4.31 -13.86 4.40
C ALA A 37 4.43 -14.01 2.88
N ASP A 38 5.12 -13.07 2.23
CA ASP A 38 5.44 -13.10 0.80
C ASP A 38 6.95 -13.24 0.66
N PHE A 39 7.40 -14.33 0.07
CA PHE A 39 8.79 -14.65 -0.10
C PHE A 39 9.08 -15.07 -1.53
N SER A 40 10.07 -14.46 -2.15
CA SER A 40 10.45 -14.71 -3.53
C SER A 40 11.95 -14.70 -3.74
N TYR A 41 12.38 -15.30 -4.83
CA TYR A 41 13.70 -15.14 -5.40
C TYR A 41 13.58 -14.67 -6.84
N GLY A 42 14.41 -13.72 -7.24
CA GLY A 42 14.34 -13.20 -8.59
C GLY A 42 15.49 -12.28 -8.97
N ARG A 43 15.45 -11.86 -10.24
CA ARG A 43 16.22 -10.78 -10.83
C ARG A 43 15.36 -9.52 -10.76
N PHE A 44 15.88 -8.48 -10.14
CA PHE A 44 15.24 -7.18 -10.02
C PHE A 44 16.10 -6.13 -10.73
N GLU A 45 15.53 -5.53 -11.76
CA GLU A 45 16.20 -4.55 -12.61
C GLU A 45 15.19 -3.47 -13.00
N PRO A 46 15.05 -2.40 -12.19
CA PRO A 46 14.34 -1.20 -12.62
C PRO A 46 15.08 -0.52 -13.79
N SER A 47 14.34 0.23 -14.62
CA SER A 47 14.95 1.01 -15.70
C SER A 47 16.06 1.93 -15.16
N GLY A 48 17.21 1.92 -15.82
CA GLY A 48 18.38 2.72 -15.47
C GLY A 48 19.25 2.15 -14.34
N PHE A 49 18.96 0.94 -13.85
CA PHE A 49 19.71 0.29 -12.79
C PHE A 49 20.29 -1.05 -13.26
N GLU A 50 21.39 -1.46 -12.64
CA GLU A 50 21.96 -2.80 -12.85
C GLU A 50 21.08 -3.88 -12.21
N PRO A 51 21.02 -5.08 -12.82
CA PRO A 51 20.23 -6.19 -12.27
C PRO A 51 20.82 -6.72 -10.96
N VAL A 52 19.93 -6.99 -10.01
CA VAL A 52 20.28 -7.60 -8.73
C VAL A 52 19.50 -8.92 -8.54
N HIS A 53 20.21 -10.02 -8.31
CA HIS A 53 19.63 -11.29 -7.92
C HIS A 53 19.53 -11.39 -6.41
N ARG A 54 18.32 -11.56 -5.88
CA ARG A 54 18.13 -11.60 -4.43
C ARG A 54 16.87 -12.33 -4.01
N PHE A 55 16.85 -12.76 -2.75
CA PHE A 55 15.62 -13.03 -2.03
C PHE A 55 14.92 -11.73 -1.65
N ASN A 56 13.59 -11.71 -1.71
CA ASN A 56 12.78 -10.54 -1.41
C ASN A 56 11.51 -10.96 -0.64
N SER A 57 11.14 -10.20 0.36
CA SER A 57 9.98 -10.47 1.22
C SER A 57 8.71 -9.74 0.81
N ASN A 58 8.71 -8.98 -0.29
CA ASN A 58 7.64 -8.03 -0.60
C ASN A 58 7.45 -7.90 -2.13
N SER A 59 7.36 -9.02 -2.84
CA SER A 59 7.24 -8.97 -4.30
C SER A 59 5.80 -8.70 -4.75
N LEU A 60 4.83 -9.57 -4.44
CA LEU A 60 3.43 -9.32 -4.79
C LEU A 60 2.63 -8.69 -3.64
N SER A 61 3.04 -8.90 -2.40
CA SER A 61 2.42 -8.29 -1.23
C SER A 61 3.47 -7.92 -0.21
N ALA A 62 3.23 -6.86 0.55
CA ALA A 62 4.07 -6.57 1.71
C ALA A 62 3.92 -7.68 2.75
N SER A 63 5.05 -8.20 3.24
CA SER A 63 5.05 -9.15 4.37
C SER A 63 4.90 -8.39 5.67
N PHE A 64 3.96 -8.83 6.50
CA PHE A 64 3.66 -8.20 7.78
C PHE A 64 2.97 -9.15 8.74
N VAL A 65 3.02 -8.81 10.01
CA VAL A 65 2.23 -9.40 11.10
C VAL A 65 1.43 -8.29 11.74
N GLY A 66 0.18 -8.57 12.06
CA GLY A 66 -0.72 -7.62 12.69
C GLY A 66 -1.60 -8.25 13.76
N VAL A 67 -1.99 -7.44 14.72
CA VAL A 67 -3.01 -7.76 15.71
C VAL A 67 -4.05 -6.65 15.73
N THR A 68 -5.32 -7.05 15.79
CA THR A 68 -6.44 -6.16 16.09
C THR A 68 -7.16 -6.67 17.31
N ALA A 69 -7.48 -5.76 18.22
CA ALA A 69 -8.30 -6.05 19.37
C ALA A 69 -9.40 -4.99 19.51
N SER A 70 -10.62 -5.41 19.86
CA SER A 70 -11.75 -4.51 20.04
C SER A 70 -12.70 -5.01 21.10
N TYR A 71 -13.50 -4.09 21.64
CA TYR A 71 -14.51 -4.40 22.66
C TYR A 71 -15.85 -3.76 22.27
N GLY A 72 -16.90 -4.60 22.25
CA GLY A 72 -18.26 -4.13 21.97
C GLY A 72 -18.96 -3.64 23.23
N PHE A 73 -19.50 -2.41 23.18
CA PHE A 73 -20.35 -1.84 24.20
C PHE A 73 -21.82 -1.86 23.77
N ASP A 74 -22.70 -1.81 24.75
CA ASP A 74 -24.12 -1.57 24.50
C ASP A 74 -24.29 -0.26 23.71
N GLY A 75 -25.29 -0.22 22.82
CA GLY A 75 -25.49 0.93 21.93
C GLY A 75 -24.64 0.95 20.65
N GLY A 76 -23.92 -0.15 20.36
CA GLY A 76 -23.23 -0.35 19.08
C GLY A 76 -21.88 0.35 18.96
N TRP A 77 -21.33 0.85 20.06
CA TRP A 77 -19.98 1.42 20.08
C TRP A 77 -18.91 0.33 20.23
N LYS A 78 -17.91 0.33 19.36
CA LYS A 78 -16.84 -0.67 19.38
C LYS A 78 -15.47 -0.01 19.22
N PRO A 79 -14.85 0.45 20.35
CA PRO A 79 -13.44 0.88 20.32
C PRO A 79 -12.51 -0.31 20.10
N GLY A 80 -11.33 0.00 19.54
CA GLY A 80 -10.31 -1.01 19.33
C GLY A 80 -8.96 -0.42 18.98
N VAL A 81 -8.00 -1.31 18.77
CA VAL A 81 -6.63 -1.00 18.39
C VAL A 81 -6.16 -1.96 17.28
N THR A 82 -5.41 -1.42 16.34
CA THR A 82 -4.71 -2.21 15.31
C THR A 82 -3.23 -1.88 15.34
N LEU A 83 -2.40 -2.91 15.43
CA LEU A 83 -0.94 -2.80 15.43
C LEU A 83 -0.37 -3.75 14.38
N GLU A 84 0.41 -3.22 13.43
CA GLU A 84 1.02 -3.99 12.34
C GLU A 84 2.49 -3.64 12.18
N THR A 85 3.31 -4.64 11.93
CA THR A 85 4.72 -4.47 11.60
C THR A 85 5.07 -5.16 10.29
N PHE A 86 5.89 -4.51 9.47
CA PHE A 86 6.51 -5.18 8.33
C PHE A 86 7.52 -6.23 8.80
N VAL A 87 7.64 -7.32 8.05
CA VAL A 87 8.60 -8.39 8.28
C VAL A 87 9.43 -8.61 7.02
N ARG A 88 10.74 -8.68 7.20
CA ARG A 88 11.69 -9.03 6.14
C ARG A 88 12.21 -10.44 6.40
N PHE A 89 11.79 -11.39 5.59
CA PHE A 89 12.23 -12.80 5.75
C PHE A 89 13.66 -13.05 5.26
N GLN A 90 14.20 -12.20 4.37
CA GLN A 90 15.57 -12.35 3.86
C GLN A 90 16.64 -12.10 4.93
N ASP A 91 16.35 -11.34 5.96
CA ASP A 91 17.27 -11.03 7.07
C ASP A 91 16.64 -11.14 8.46
N PHE A 92 15.39 -11.61 8.54
CA PHE A 92 14.58 -11.78 9.76
C PHE A 92 14.50 -10.52 10.62
N LYS A 93 14.28 -9.36 9.97
CA LYS A 93 14.12 -8.09 10.63
C LYS A 93 12.70 -7.54 10.48
N THR A 94 12.33 -6.63 11.36
CA THR A 94 11.10 -5.84 11.25
C THR A 94 11.36 -4.54 10.49
N GLY A 95 10.30 -3.95 9.90
CA GLY A 95 10.40 -2.74 9.12
C GLY A 95 10.73 -2.98 7.65
N ARG A 96 10.57 -1.96 6.81
CA ARG A 96 10.95 -1.97 5.37
C ARG A 96 12.46 -1.84 5.19
N ASN A 97 13.12 -1.21 6.15
CA ASN A 97 14.57 -1.00 6.23
C ASN A 97 15.01 -0.94 7.71
N ASP A 98 16.30 -0.77 7.96
CA ASP A 98 16.86 -0.80 9.32
C ASP A 98 16.50 0.45 10.17
N ASN A 99 15.99 1.51 9.53
CA ASN A 99 15.59 2.77 10.19
C ASN A 99 14.09 2.81 10.51
N ASP A 100 13.29 1.88 9.98
CA ASP A 100 11.87 1.84 10.29
C ASP A 100 11.63 1.41 11.76
N PRO A 101 10.68 2.03 12.46
CA PRO A 101 10.28 1.59 13.80
C PRO A 101 9.58 0.23 13.74
N ILE A 102 9.45 -0.45 14.88
CA ILE A 102 8.79 -1.78 14.96
C ILE A 102 7.36 -1.70 14.39
N LEU A 103 6.55 -0.73 14.79
CA LEU A 103 5.19 -0.55 14.28
C LEU A 103 5.18 0.36 13.03
N SER A 104 5.91 -0.06 12.00
CA SER A 104 6.14 0.74 10.80
C SER A 104 5.01 0.69 9.78
N ARG A 105 4.05 -0.27 9.89
CA ARG A 105 2.94 -0.41 8.96
C ARG A 105 1.71 0.35 9.44
N LYS A 106 0.92 -0.18 10.34
CA LYS A 106 -0.24 0.48 10.94
C LYS A 106 -0.14 0.44 12.47
N ALA A 107 -0.47 1.54 13.13
CA ALA A 107 -0.54 1.60 14.59
C ALA A 107 -1.55 2.67 14.98
N PHE A 108 -2.79 2.28 15.21
CA PHE A 108 -3.88 3.21 15.47
C PHE A 108 -4.93 2.64 16.40
N VAL A 109 -5.64 3.53 17.07
CA VAL A 109 -6.89 3.24 17.76
C VAL A 109 -8.06 3.60 16.87
N PHE A 110 -9.17 2.89 17.02
CA PHE A 110 -10.39 3.18 16.29
C PHE A 110 -11.63 3.15 17.19
N LEU A 111 -12.67 3.82 16.74
CA LEU A 111 -13.99 3.78 17.32
C LEU A 111 -15.01 3.55 16.21
N ASN A 112 -15.59 2.35 16.17
CA ASN A 112 -16.67 2.01 15.26
C ASN A 112 -18.01 2.34 15.90
N SER A 113 -18.95 2.84 15.08
CA SER A 113 -20.34 3.09 15.47
C SER A 113 -21.25 3.04 14.25
N SER A 114 -22.57 3.16 14.46
CA SER A 114 -23.55 3.34 13.38
C SER A 114 -23.36 4.63 12.57
N TYR A 115 -22.63 5.59 13.10
CA TYR A 115 -22.28 6.86 12.43
C TYR A 115 -20.97 6.79 11.64
N GLY A 116 -20.32 5.63 11.58
CA GLY A 116 -19.05 5.41 10.90
C GLY A 116 -17.90 5.10 11.86
N THR A 117 -16.68 5.17 11.34
CA THR A 117 -15.46 4.82 12.06
C THR A 117 -14.52 6.01 12.16
N LEU A 118 -14.11 6.34 13.38
CA LEU A 118 -12.99 7.26 13.63
C LEU A 118 -11.72 6.46 13.90
N ASN A 119 -10.61 6.90 13.30
CA ASN A 119 -9.29 6.29 13.46
C ASN A 119 -8.28 7.35 13.90
N ALA A 120 -7.32 7.02 14.77
CA ALA A 120 -6.26 7.93 15.18
C ALA A 120 -4.93 7.20 15.41
N GLY A 121 -3.85 7.65 14.75
CA GLY A 121 -2.52 7.05 14.86
C GLY A 121 -1.72 7.05 13.57
N ARG A 122 -1.05 5.94 13.26
CA ARG A 122 -0.39 5.68 11.98
C ARG A 122 -1.36 4.95 11.04
N LEU A 123 -1.83 5.66 10.03
CA LEU A 123 -2.85 5.20 9.08
C LEU A 123 -2.27 5.04 7.67
N GLN A 124 -2.79 4.08 6.92
CA GLN A 124 -2.52 3.93 5.49
C GLN A 124 -3.23 5.05 4.71
N THR A 125 -2.58 5.61 3.70
CA THR A 125 -3.14 6.74 2.92
C THR A 125 -4.27 6.28 2.01
N LEU A 126 -5.29 7.12 1.87
CA LEU A 126 -6.45 6.84 1.01
C LEU A 126 -6.05 6.74 -0.47
N LEU A 127 -5.03 7.48 -0.89
CA LEU A 127 -4.47 7.39 -2.25
C LEU A 127 -3.84 6.01 -2.50
N PHE A 128 -3.08 5.47 -1.54
CA PHE A 128 -2.49 4.13 -1.67
C PHE A 128 -3.58 3.06 -1.70
N ASP A 129 -4.60 3.15 -0.84
CA ASP A 129 -5.74 2.23 -0.83
C ASP A 129 -6.47 2.22 -2.18
N THR A 130 -6.73 3.41 -2.74
CA THR A 130 -7.37 3.55 -4.06
C THR A 130 -6.48 2.97 -5.16
N THR A 131 -5.18 3.28 -5.16
CA THR A 131 -4.23 2.74 -6.15
C THR A 131 -4.16 1.22 -6.08
N ALA A 132 -4.06 0.64 -4.87
CA ALA A 132 -3.99 -0.80 -4.67
C ALA A 132 -5.29 -1.53 -5.06
N ARG A 133 -6.45 -0.90 -4.84
CA ARG A 133 -7.76 -1.49 -5.15
C ARG A 133 -8.04 -1.56 -6.65
N PHE A 134 -7.63 -0.54 -7.40
CA PHE A 134 -8.00 -0.38 -8.81
C PHE A 134 -6.85 -0.71 -9.78
N ASN A 135 -6.01 -1.67 -9.41
CA ASN A 135 -5.01 -2.26 -10.31
C ASN A 135 -4.92 -3.79 -10.13
N ALA A 136 -4.49 -4.49 -11.19
CA ALA A 136 -4.47 -5.96 -11.20
C ALA A 136 -3.38 -6.55 -10.31
N MET A 137 -2.28 -5.82 -10.05
CA MET A 137 -1.16 -6.25 -9.21
C MET A 137 -1.35 -5.89 -7.72
N GLY A 138 -2.54 -5.33 -7.34
CA GLY A 138 -2.87 -4.99 -5.96
C GLY A 138 -1.87 -4.03 -5.33
N ASN A 139 -1.37 -4.38 -4.16
CA ASN A 139 -0.44 -3.55 -3.37
C ASN A 139 1.04 -3.89 -3.59
N SER A 140 1.39 -4.55 -4.70
CA SER A 140 2.78 -4.89 -5.04
C SER A 140 3.61 -3.62 -5.30
N VAL A 141 4.56 -3.32 -4.43
CA VAL A 141 5.50 -2.20 -4.64
C VAL A 141 6.56 -2.55 -5.69
N ALA A 142 6.91 -3.83 -5.81
CA ALA A 142 7.93 -4.28 -6.76
C ALA A 142 7.40 -4.40 -8.19
N PHE A 143 6.16 -4.89 -8.39
CA PHE A 143 5.64 -5.30 -9.69
C PHE A 143 4.33 -4.62 -10.12
N SER A 144 3.76 -3.68 -9.34
CA SER A 144 2.61 -2.91 -9.80
C SER A 144 3.05 -1.65 -10.54
N PRO A 145 2.81 -1.53 -11.86
CA PRO A 145 3.02 -0.29 -12.59
C PRO A 145 2.35 0.92 -11.92
N ALA A 146 1.09 0.78 -11.49
CA ALA A 146 0.35 1.87 -10.85
C ALA A 146 1.02 2.34 -9.56
N ILE A 147 1.34 1.43 -8.64
CA ILE A 147 2.00 1.78 -7.36
C ILE A 147 3.37 2.40 -7.63
N ARG A 148 4.15 1.82 -8.54
CA ARG A 148 5.50 2.31 -8.84
C ARG A 148 5.48 3.71 -9.44
N HIS A 149 4.57 4.01 -10.38
CA HIS A 149 4.50 5.32 -11.00
C HIS A 149 4.02 6.40 -10.03
N VAL A 150 3.12 6.07 -9.10
CA VAL A 150 2.63 7.05 -8.10
C VAL A 150 3.61 7.21 -6.93
N PHE A 151 4.22 6.12 -6.43
CA PHE A 151 4.90 6.15 -5.13
C PHE A 151 6.39 5.80 -5.15
N ALA A 152 6.90 5.06 -6.14
CA ALA A 152 8.23 4.48 -6.07
C ALA A 152 9.14 4.75 -7.28
N SER A 153 8.62 5.32 -8.35
CA SER A 153 9.39 5.52 -9.59
C SER A 153 10.28 6.77 -9.60
N GLY A 154 10.34 7.44 -8.48
CA GLY A 154 11.18 8.62 -8.29
C GLY A 154 10.36 9.89 -8.12
N ASN A 155 10.95 10.81 -7.42
CA ASN A 155 10.38 12.05 -6.96
C ASN A 155 10.04 13.07 -8.05
N LEU A 156 10.53 12.90 -9.27
CA LEU A 156 10.24 13.79 -10.40
C LEU A 156 8.92 13.47 -11.12
N GLU A 157 8.17 12.48 -10.64
CA GLU A 157 6.86 12.09 -11.17
C GLU A 157 5.72 12.34 -10.18
N GLY A 158 5.95 13.11 -9.14
CA GLY A 158 4.97 13.39 -8.12
C GLY A 158 4.77 12.23 -7.14
N VAL A 159 5.84 11.80 -6.50
CA VAL A 159 5.80 10.75 -5.49
C VAL A 159 5.18 11.28 -4.20
N GLN A 160 4.11 10.67 -3.78
CA GLN A 160 3.35 11.02 -2.58
C GLN A 160 3.97 10.48 -1.28
N ARG A 161 5.29 10.58 -1.12
CA ARG A 161 6.09 10.18 0.05
C ARG A 161 5.84 8.78 0.59
N ASP A 162 5.22 8.65 1.78
CA ASP A 162 4.99 7.37 2.43
C ASP A 162 3.55 6.89 2.17
N PHE A 163 3.38 5.60 2.12
CA PHE A 163 2.07 4.94 2.07
C PHE A 163 1.30 5.07 3.39
N TYR A 164 1.96 5.52 4.45
CA TYR A 164 1.41 5.65 5.81
C TYR A 164 1.75 6.99 6.42
N TRP A 165 0.75 7.65 6.98
CA TRP A 165 0.93 8.90 7.70
C TRP A 165 0.88 8.70 9.21
N ASN A 166 1.86 9.27 9.92
CA ASN A 166 1.89 9.33 11.37
C ASN A 166 1.02 10.48 11.88
N ARG A 167 0.53 10.39 13.13
CA ARG A 167 -0.29 11.42 13.77
C ARG A 167 -1.49 11.81 12.91
N ALA A 168 -2.07 10.82 12.25
CA ALA A 168 -3.23 10.97 11.41
C ALA A 168 -4.51 10.74 12.20
N VAL A 169 -5.56 11.45 11.80
CA VAL A 169 -6.94 11.18 12.16
C VAL A 169 -7.69 10.89 10.87
N GLY A 170 -8.49 9.82 10.87
CA GLY A 170 -9.28 9.40 9.73
C GLY A 170 -10.74 9.18 10.12
N TYR A 171 -11.64 9.43 9.17
CA TYR A 171 -13.04 9.10 9.29
C TYR A 171 -13.49 8.29 8.07
N VAL A 172 -14.24 7.22 8.31
CA VAL A 172 -14.91 6.38 7.32
C VAL A 172 -16.40 6.48 7.55
N SER A 173 -17.16 6.94 6.56
CA SER A 173 -18.62 7.03 6.68
C SER A 173 -19.27 5.65 6.74
N PRO A 174 -20.50 5.53 7.25
CA PRO A 174 -21.35 4.40 6.94
C PRO A 174 -21.50 4.25 5.43
N GLU A 175 -21.73 3.02 4.98
CA GLU A 175 -22.10 2.77 3.58
C GLU A 175 -23.56 3.15 3.34
N TRP A 176 -23.80 3.90 2.26
CA TRP A 176 -25.15 4.22 1.81
C TRP A 176 -25.27 3.91 0.32
N GLU A 177 -26.13 2.94 -0.01
CA GLU A 177 -26.40 2.49 -1.38
C GLU A 177 -25.12 2.13 -2.19
N GLY A 178 -24.13 1.57 -1.50
CA GLY A 178 -22.82 1.23 -2.07
C GLY A 178 -21.79 2.36 -2.07
N VAL A 179 -22.12 3.54 -1.57
CA VAL A 179 -21.23 4.70 -1.46
C VAL A 179 -20.63 4.79 -0.07
N THR A 180 -19.32 4.96 0.01
CA THR A 180 -18.56 5.24 1.24
C THR A 180 -17.67 6.46 1.02
N GLY A 181 -17.73 7.43 1.95
CA GLY A 181 -16.82 8.59 1.98
C GLY A 181 -15.74 8.41 3.04
N ASN A 182 -14.50 8.76 2.73
CA ASN A 182 -13.40 8.71 3.66
C ASN A 182 -12.65 10.04 3.67
N LEU A 183 -12.23 10.47 4.86
CA LEU A 183 -11.41 11.66 5.07
C LEU A 183 -10.24 11.32 5.96
N MET A 184 -9.07 11.91 5.71
CA MET A 184 -7.89 11.75 6.52
C MET A 184 -7.11 13.06 6.59
N TYR A 185 -6.63 13.38 7.79
CA TYR A 185 -5.76 14.51 8.05
C TYR A 185 -4.60 14.07 8.94
N ALA A 186 -3.39 14.57 8.66
CA ALA A 186 -2.23 14.36 9.52
C ALA A 186 -1.42 15.63 9.65
N ARG A 187 -0.85 15.83 10.83
CA ARG A 187 0.00 16.97 11.13
C ARG A 187 1.42 16.52 11.47
N GLY A 188 2.41 17.16 10.86
CA GLY A 188 3.81 16.89 11.13
C GLY A 188 4.31 17.32 12.51
N SER A 189 5.58 17.06 12.77
CA SER A 189 6.27 17.50 14.00
C SER A 189 6.55 19.00 13.97
N ASN A 190 6.84 19.60 15.14
CA ASN A 190 7.20 21.02 15.26
C ASN A 190 8.47 21.41 14.48
N GLN A 191 9.29 20.44 14.08
CA GLN A 191 10.51 20.66 13.28
C GLN A 191 10.25 20.61 11.76
N GLN A 192 9.17 19.95 11.35
CA GLN A 192 8.70 19.91 9.97
C GLN A 192 7.21 20.25 9.98
N ARG A 193 6.88 21.51 9.69
CA ARG A 193 5.48 21.93 9.52
C ARG A 193 4.95 21.20 8.29
N SER A 194 4.21 20.13 8.48
CA SER A 194 3.52 19.42 7.43
C SER A 194 2.04 19.34 7.74
N ASP A 195 1.23 19.65 6.73
CA ASP A 195 -0.19 19.46 6.74
C ASP A 195 -0.53 18.49 5.59
N LEU A 196 -1.07 17.35 5.95
CA LEU A 196 -1.40 16.29 5.01
C LEU A 196 -2.90 16.07 5.07
N ALA A 197 -3.57 16.14 3.94
CA ALA A 197 -5.02 15.93 3.85
C ALA A 197 -5.34 14.99 2.69
N ALA A 198 -6.25 14.07 2.91
CA ALA A 198 -6.76 13.19 1.87
C ALA A 198 -8.25 12.94 2.04
N GLY A 199 -8.91 12.67 0.92
CA GLY A 199 -10.30 12.26 0.89
C GLY A 199 -10.55 11.35 -0.29
N ASN A 200 -11.51 10.44 -0.16
CA ASN A 200 -12.04 9.71 -1.29
C ASN A 200 -13.52 9.42 -1.12
N VAL A 201 -14.18 9.21 -2.26
CA VAL A 201 -15.52 8.63 -2.35
C VAL A 201 -15.39 7.34 -3.15
N VAL A 202 -15.89 6.27 -2.59
CA VAL A 202 -15.84 4.92 -3.17
C VAL A 202 -17.26 4.44 -3.40
N PHE A 203 -17.57 4.06 -4.63
CA PHE A 203 -18.79 3.34 -4.98
C PHE A 203 -18.45 1.87 -5.23
N SER A 204 -19.26 0.96 -4.69
CA SER A 204 -19.08 -0.49 -4.91
C SER A 204 -20.44 -1.18 -4.86
N ARG A 205 -20.93 -1.64 -6.01
CA ARG A 205 -22.20 -2.37 -6.12
C ARG A 205 -22.12 -3.46 -7.15
N GLY A 206 -22.33 -4.70 -6.71
CA GLY A 206 -22.33 -5.87 -7.59
C GLY A 206 -21.00 -6.07 -8.31
N VAL A 207 -21.00 -6.02 -9.62
CA VAL A 207 -19.81 -6.27 -10.47
C VAL A 207 -18.94 -5.04 -10.71
N PHE A 208 -19.40 -3.85 -10.32
CA PHE A 208 -18.74 -2.58 -10.58
C PHE A 208 -18.29 -1.89 -9.28
N ALA A 209 -17.08 -1.34 -9.31
CA ALA A 209 -16.62 -0.41 -8.29
C ALA A 209 -15.83 0.73 -8.93
N ALA A 210 -15.93 1.92 -8.35
CA ALA A 210 -15.14 3.10 -8.74
C ALA A 210 -14.80 3.95 -7.52
N ALA A 211 -13.74 4.75 -7.62
CA ALA A 211 -13.40 5.73 -6.60
C ALA A 211 -12.81 7.00 -7.22
N LEU A 212 -13.14 8.12 -6.60
CA LEU A 212 -12.43 9.39 -6.78
C LEU A 212 -11.66 9.67 -5.48
N SER A 213 -10.37 9.86 -5.59
CA SER A 213 -9.48 10.12 -4.44
C SER A 213 -8.70 11.41 -4.67
N THR A 214 -8.46 12.16 -3.62
CA THR A 214 -7.58 13.33 -3.64
C THR A 214 -6.66 13.30 -2.43
N GLN A 215 -5.44 13.77 -2.62
CA GLN A 215 -4.44 13.87 -1.56
C GLN A 215 -3.60 15.13 -1.75
N ARG A 216 -3.46 15.89 -0.66
CA ARG A 216 -2.55 17.03 -0.59
C ARG A 216 -1.47 16.74 0.44
N VAL A 217 -0.24 16.92 0.02
CA VAL A 217 0.95 16.84 0.87
C VAL A 217 1.61 18.21 0.87
N HIS A 218 1.70 18.82 2.05
CA HIS A 218 2.38 20.09 2.24
C HIS A 218 3.35 19.99 3.41
N PHE A 219 4.62 20.29 3.18
CA PHE A 219 5.61 20.35 4.24
C PHE A 219 6.75 21.29 3.86
N ASN A 220 7.33 21.94 4.89
CA ASN A 220 8.53 22.71 4.77
C ASN A 220 9.72 21.80 5.04
N ASP A 221 10.62 21.66 4.09
CA ASP A 221 11.88 20.97 4.26
C ASP A 221 12.99 22.03 4.44
N ALA A 222 14.00 21.74 5.26
CA ALA A 222 15.14 22.62 5.44
C ALA A 222 16.02 22.78 4.18
N ILE A 223 15.81 21.89 3.19
CA ILE A 223 16.59 21.84 1.93
C ILE A 223 15.78 22.37 0.74
N ALA A 224 14.45 22.28 0.78
CA ALA A 224 13.55 22.81 -0.24
C ALA A 224 12.49 23.66 0.47
N ASP A 225 12.37 24.92 0.13
CA ASP A 225 11.59 25.92 0.87
C ASP A 225 10.13 25.53 1.14
N VAL A 226 9.46 24.87 0.22
CA VAL A 226 8.10 24.31 0.39
C VAL A 226 7.90 23.18 -0.60
N ILE A 227 7.44 22.02 -0.12
CA ILE A 227 6.93 20.96 -0.99
C ILE A 227 5.40 20.93 -0.85
N GLU A 228 4.72 21.17 -1.96
CA GLU A 228 3.26 21.04 -2.03
C GLU A 228 2.90 20.21 -3.24
N GLU A 229 2.37 19.02 -3.00
CA GLU A 229 1.85 18.15 -4.03
C GLU A 229 0.34 17.95 -3.86
N GLN A 230 -0.39 18.15 -4.95
CA GLN A 230 -1.81 17.86 -5.02
C GLN A 230 -2.04 16.73 -6.02
N THR A 231 -2.62 15.64 -5.56
CA THR A 231 -2.94 14.47 -6.39
C THR A 231 -4.44 14.25 -6.48
N TRP A 232 -4.91 13.96 -7.69
CA TRP A 232 -6.25 13.48 -7.99
C TRP A 232 -6.15 12.12 -8.67
N GLN A 233 -7.01 11.19 -8.26
CA GLN A 233 -7.00 9.84 -8.80
C GLN A 233 -8.43 9.35 -9.02
N LEU A 234 -8.67 8.82 -10.22
CA LEU A 234 -9.90 8.11 -10.58
C LEU A 234 -9.56 6.66 -10.84
N GLY A 235 -10.22 5.75 -10.12
CA GLY A 235 -10.09 4.31 -10.30
C GLY A 235 -11.42 3.66 -10.59
N ALA A 236 -11.42 2.61 -11.44
CA ALA A 236 -12.59 1.78 -11.68
C ALA A 236 -12.21 0.32 -11.92
N THR A 237 -13.12 -0.59 -11.57
CA THR A 237 -13.02 -2.02 -11.91
C THR A 237 -14.38 -2.57 -12.27
N TYR A 238 -14.40 -3.49 -13.22
CA TYR A 238 -15.60 -4.21 -13.65
C TYR A 238 -15.31 -5.72 -13.75
N ASN A 239 -16.15 -6.52 -13.12
CA ASN A 239 -16.05 -7.98 -13.14
C ASN A 239 -17.06 -8.57 -14.12
N PHE A 240 -16.57 -9.09 -15.24
CA PHE A 240 -17.37 -9.76 -16.27
C PHE A 240 -17.72 -11.21 -15.92
N GLY A 241 -17.25 -11.74 -14.77
CA GLY A 241 -17.35 -13.14 -14.39
C GLY A 241 -16.16 -13.96 -14.90
N TRP A 242 -15.84 -13.89 -16.19
CA TRP A 242 -14.67 -14.55 -16.80
C TRP A 242 -13.36 -13.76 -16.68
N ALA A 243 -13.46 -12.46 -16.47
CA ALA A 243 -12.32 -11.57 -16.24
C ALA A 243 -12.73 -10.37 -15.42
N ARG A 244 -11.75 -9.75 -14.71
CA ARG A 244 -11.90 -8.44 -14.06
C ARG A 244 -10.98 -7.44 -14.74
N LEU A 245 -11.57 -6.33 -15.19
CA LEU A 245 -10.85 -5.18 -15.73
C LEU A 245 -10.58 -4.16 -14.63
N PHE A 246 -9.43 -3.47 -14.78
CA PHE A 246 -9.01 -2.37 -13.91
C PHE A 246 -8.59 -1.18 -14.74
N GLY A 247 -8.95 0.01 -14.31
CA GLY A 247 -8.53 1.27 -14.89
C GLY A 247 -8.20 2.27 -13.80
N LEU A 248 -7.11 3.00 -13.98
CA LEU A 248 -6.66 4.05 -13.05
C LEU A 248 -6.09 5.22 -13.83
N TYR A 249 -6.52 6.42 -13.47
CA TYR A 249 -5.93 7.68 -13.89
C TYR A 249 -5.48 8.46 -12.66
N THR A 250 -4.27 8.99 -12.69
CA THR A 250 -3.74 9.84 -11.61
C THR A 250 -3.13 11.09 -12.21
N HIS A 251 -3.51 12.24 -11.67
CA HIS A 251 -2.92 13.54 -11.95
C HIS A 251 -2.27 14.08 -10.68
N THR A 252 -1.01 14.46 -10.77
CA THR A 252 -0.26 15.08 -9.68
C THR A 252 0.31 16.41 -10.14
N ASP A 253 0.09 17.45 -9.35
CA ASP A 253 0.67 18.78 -9.50
C ASP A 253 1.61 19.03 -8.32
N ASP A 254 2.92 19.02 -8.60
CA ASP A 254 3.97 19.36 -7.64
C ASP A 254 4.30 20.85 -7.82
N LYS A 255 3.74 21.68 -6.95
CA LYS A 255 3.94 23.13 -7.00
C LYS A 255 5.32 23.55 -6.52
N GLY A 256 6.00 22.72 -5.71
CA GLY A 256 7.36 23.00 -5.23
C GLY A 256 8.39 22.93 -6.34
N LEU A 257 8.22 21.96 -7.25
CA LEU A 257 9.11 21.76 -8.42
C LEU A 257 8.52 22.27 -9.73
N ASP A 258 7.29 22.77 -9.74
CA ASP A 258 6.51 23.13 -10.94
C ASP A 258 6.46 21.95 -11.94
N VAL A 259 6.19 20.75 -11.41
CA VAL A 259 6.10 19.51 -12.19
C VAL A 259 4.68 18.98 -12.18
N ARG A 260 4.16 18.66 -13.36
CA ARG A 260 2.87 17.97 -13.53
C ARG A 260 3.08 16.58 -14.07
N SER A 261 2.43 15.62 -13.45
CA SER A 261 2.48 14.22 -13.86
C SER A 261 1.09 13.67 -14.12
N ASN A 262 0.95 12.90 -15.20
CA ASN A 262 -0.26 12.15 -15.51
C ASN A 262 0.10 10.67 -15.67
N LEU A 263 -0.59 9.81 -14.94
CA LEU A 263 -0.50 8.37 -15.04
C LEU A 263 -1.80 7.79 -15.58
N TYR A 264 -1.68 6.95 -16.59
CA TYR A 264 -2.74 6.08 -17.11
C TYR A 264 -2.32 4.64 -16.85
N SER A 265 -3.18 3.86 -16.21
CA SER A 265 -2.91 2.46 -15.94
C SER A 265 -4.14 1.60 -16.20
N GLY A 266 -3.93 0.49 -16.88
CA GLY A 266 -4.97 -0.49 -17.18
C GLY A 266 -4.52 -1.90 -16.88
N GLY A 267 -5.43 -2.75 -16.42
CA GLY A 267 -5.09 -4.12 -16.04
C GLY A 267 -6.23 -5.10 -16.22
N LEU A 268 -5.88 -6.37 -16.19
CA LEU A 268 -6.78 -7.50 -16.36
C LEU A 268 -6.38 -8.63 -15.41
N ALA A 269 -7.37 -9.24 -14.77
CA ALA A 269 -7.21 -10.50 -14.04
C ALA A 269 -8.17 -11.54 -14.61
N VAL A 270 -7.63 -12.68 -15.06
CA VAL A 270 -8.38 -13.77 -15.71
C VAL A 270 -8.15 -15.05 -14.93
N PRO A 271 -9.19 -15.72 -14.42
CA PRO A 271 -9.07 -17.10 -13.93
C PRO A 271 -8.59 -18.03 -15.05
N VAL A 272 -7.51 -18.77 -14.82
CA VAL A 272 -6.93 -19.72 -15.78
C VAL A 272 -6.58 -21.01 -15.03
N GLY A 273 -7.32 -22.07 -15.30
CA GLY A 273 -7.19 -23.33 -14.58
C GLY A 273 -7.46 -23.15 -13.08
N VAL A 274 -6.50 -23.55 -12.25
CA VAL A 274 -6.57 -23.43 -10.77
C VAL A 274 -5.98 -22.12 -10.26
N GLY A 275 -5.57 -21.21 -11.14
CA GLY A 275 -4.92 -19.97 -10.79
C GLY A 275 -5.52 -18.75 -11.46
N THR A 276 -4.80 -17.63 -11.38
CA THR A 276 -5.21 -16.36 -11.98
C THR A 276 -4.03 -15.75 -12.73
N LEU A 277 -4.24 -15.41 -13.98
CA LEU A 277 -3.34 -14.58 -14.76
C LEU A 277 -3.68 -13.12 -14.52
N GLN A 278 -2.72 -12.34 -14.07
CA GLN A 278 -2.84 -10.90 -13.87
C GLN A 278 -1.90 -10.17 -14.83
N MET A 279 -2.40 -9.12 -15.46
CA MET A 279 -1.62 -8.25 -16.36
C MET A 279 -1.94 -6.80 -16.03
N GLN A 280 -0.91 -5.95 -16.08
CA GLN A 280 -1.03 -4.52 -15.78
C GLN A 280 -0.06 -3.73 -16.63
N ALA A 281 -0.55 -2.68 -17.30
CA ALA A 281 0.26 -1.68 -17.97
C ALA A 281 0.11 -0.33 -17.25
N GLY A 282 1.18 0.46 -17.27
CA GLY A 282 1.19 1.84 -16.78
C GLY A 282 2.01 2.72 -17.72
N TYR A 283 1.51 3.91 -17.96
CA TYR A 283 2.20 4.97 -18.68
C TYR A 283 2.08 6.27 -17.91
N SER A 284 3.20 6.88 -17.56
CA SER A 284 3.20 8.22 -16.98
C SER A 284 4.05 9.18 -17.79
N LYS A 285 3.62 10.46 -17.76
CA LYS A 285 4.35 11.59 -18.32
C LYS A 285 4.42 12.69 -17.29
N ALA A 286 5.65 13.06 -16.90
CA ALA A 286 5.91 14.21 -16.04
C ALA A 286 6.57 15.32 -16.86
N THR A 287 6.11 16.56 -16.67
CA THR A 287 6.58 17.74 -17.38
C THR A 287 6.74 18.91 -16.40
N GLY A 288 7.83 19.64 -16.54
CA GLY A 288 8.18 20.81 -15.74
C GLY A 288 9.42 21.52 -16.30
N PRO A 289 9.91 22.59 -15.68
CA PRO A 289 11.03 23.38 -16.18
C PRO A 289 12.30 22.56 -16.40
N ALA A 290 12.56 21.54 -15.54
CA ALA A 290 13.72 20.66 -15.62
C ALA A 290 13.35 19.20 -15.89
N VAL A 291 12.08 18.90 -16.22
CA VAL A 291 11.54 17.54 -16.30
C VAL A 291 10.75 17.35 -17.59
N ASP A 292 11.16 16.42 -18.42
CA ASP A 292 10.35 15.81 -19.52
C ASP A 292 10.57 14.31 -19.48
N ARG A 293 9.84 13.64 -18.58
CA ARG A 293 10.02 12.21 -18.33
C ARG A 293 8.81 11.42 -18.81
N LYS A 294 9.10 10.37 -19.56
CA LYS A 294 8.10 9.34 -19.93
C LYS A 294 8.51 8.02 -19.33
N HIS A 295 7.59 7.37 -18.67
CA HIS A 295 7.80 6.10 -18.03
C HIS A 295 6.70 5.13 -18.44
N THR A 296 7.07 3.95 -18.90
CA THR A 296 6.16 2.88 -19.29
C THR A 296 6.56 1.61 -18.59
N SER A 297 5.60 0.94 -17.95
CA SER A 297 5.84 -0.36 -17.32
C SER A 297 4.73 -1.32 -17.71
N PHE A 298 5.10 -2.59 -17.88
CA PHE A 298 4.16 -3.69 -18.10
C PHE A 298 4.53 -4.85 -17.17
N SER A 299 3.52 -5.40 -16.47
CA SER A 299 3.70 -6.55 -15.60
C SER A 299 2.72 -7.65 -15.94
N ALA A 300 3.19 -8.90 -15.81
CA ALA A 300 2.34 -10.09 -15.88
C ALA A 300 2.72 -11.04 -14.73
N ALA A 301 1.71 -11.65 -14.11
CA ALA A 301 1.88 -12.63 -13.05
C ALA A 301 0.90 -13.78 -13.23
N TYR A 302 1.32 -15.01 -12.96
CA TYR A 302 0.43 -16.13 -12.76
C TYR A 302 0.49 -16.57 -11.30
N LEU A 303 -0.67 -16.56 -10.64
CA LEU A 303 -0.84 -16.97 -9.26
C LEU A 303 -1.52 -18.33 -9.25
N TYR A 304 -0.81 -19.36 -8.82
CA TYR A 304 -1.33 -20.70 -8.60
C TYR A 304 -1.86 -20.80 -7.17
N ALA A 305 -3.20 -20.93 -7.03
CA ALA A 305 -3.84 -21.10 -5.73
C ALA A 305 -3.61 -22.54 -5.22
N PHE A 306 -2.66 -22.75 -4.33
CA PHE A 306 -2.40 -24.05 -3.72
C PHE A 306 -3.51 -24.43 -2.74
N ASN A 307 -3.98 -23.46 -1.95
CA ASN A 307 -5.16 -23.55 -1.09
C ASN A 307 -5.73 -22.15 -0.84
N SER A 308 -6.70 -22.02 0.07
CA SER A 308 -7.36 -20.72 0.37
C SER A 308 -6.44 -19.65 0.96
N VAL A 309 -5.30 -20.03 1.54
CA VAL A 309 -4.36 -19.13 2.22
C VAL A 309 -2.97 -19.07 1.57
N THR A 310 -2.65 -19.99 0.65
CA THR A 310 -1.32 -20.12 0.05
C THR A 310 -1.40 -20.02 -1.47
N ASP A 311 -0.64 -19.12 -2.04
CA ASP A 311 -0.38 -19.03 -3.48
C ASP A 311 1.11 -19.26 -3.76
N PHE A 312 1.40 -19.95 -4.87
CA PHE A 312 2.69 -19.85 -5.54
C PHE A 312 2.53 -18.92 -6.75
N TYR A 313 3.59 -18.22 -7.12
CA TYR A 313 3.51 -17.30 -8.24
C TYR A 313 4.80 -17.20 -9.04
N VAL A 314 4.64 -16.83 -10.30
CA VAL A 314 5.68 -16.26 -11.14
C VAL A 314 5.22 -14.88 -11.58
N VAL A 315 6.11 -13.90 -11.56
CA VAL A 315 5.82 -12.53 -11.97
C VAL A 315 6.99 -11.95 -12.75
N GLY A 316 6.69 -11.19 -13.79
CA GLY A 316 7.64 -10.43 -14.55
C GLY A 316 7.18 -9.00 -14.77
N MET A 317 8.13 -8.08 -14.91
CA MET A 317 7.89 -6.68 -15.25
C MET A 317 8.95 -6.19 -16.24
N ASN A 318 8.48 -5.54 -17.29
CA ASN A 318 9.28 -4.69 -18.14
C ASN A 318 9.10 -3.23 -17.68
N ASP A 319 10.20 -2.51 -17.51
CA ASP A 319 10.24 -1.15 -16.97
C ASP A 319 11.09 -0.26 -17.85
N ARG A 320 10.54 0.84 -18.37
CA ARG A 320 11.19 1.69 -19.35
C ARG A 320 10.99 3.16 -19.08
N VAL A 321 12.02 3.82 -18.66
CA VAL A 321 12.11 5.29 -18.55
C VAL A 321 12.85 5.83 -19.77
N ARG A 322 12.29 6.88 -20.39
CA ARG A 322 12.89 7.50 -21.57
C ARG A 322 14.31 8.01 -21.26
N GLY A 323 15.27 7.60 -22.09
CA GLY A 323 16.68 7.99 -21.96
C GLY A 323 17.47 7.15 -20.96
N GLN A 324 16.87 6.10 -20.39
CA GLN A 324 17.55 5.12 -19.54
C GLN A 324 17.56 3.74 -20.19
N THR A 325 18.40 2.85 -19.68
CA THR A 325 18.37 1.43 -20.05
C THR A 325 17.05 0.79 -19.62
N GLU A 326 16.53 -0.09 -20.48
CA GLU A 326 15.34 -0.86 -20.17
C GLU A 326 15.65 -1.87 -19.07
N GLY A 327 14.74 -2.01 -18.10
CA GLY A 327 14.86 -2.96 -17.00
C GLY A 327 13.89 -4.12 -17.14
N ILE A 328 14.34 -5.33 -16.82
CA ILE A 328 13.51 -6.54 -16.79
C ILE A 328 13.66 -7.23 -15.45
N SER A 329 12.56 -7.23 -14.69
CA SER A 329 12.48 -7.94 -13.40
C SER A 329 11.64 -9.21 -13.54
N VAL A 330 12.13 -10.31 -12.95
CA VAL A 330 11.39 -11.59 -12.91
C VAL A 330 11.60 -12.24 -11.55
N ALA A 331 10.53 -12.74 -10.95
CA ALA A 331 10.60 -13.45 -9.68
C ALA A 331 9.64 -14.63 -9.63
N ILE A 332 10.03 -15.65 -8.87
CA ILE A 332 9.16 -16.73 -8.42
C ILE A 332 9.01 -16.65 -6.91
N GLY A 333 7.85 -16.99 -6.38
CA GLY A 333 7.64 -16.89 -4.95
C GLY A 333 6.43 -17.64 -4.43
N ALA A 334 6.27 -17.56 -3.12
CA ALA A 334 5.13 -18.09 -2.39
C ALA A 334 4.59 -17.01 -1.46
N ARG A 335 3.27 -16.98 -1.31
CA ARG A 335 2.58 -16.09 -0.39
C ARG A 335 1.63 -16.89 0.48
N TYR A 336 1.75 -16.68 1.79
CA TYR A 336 0.92 -17.30 2.82
C TYR A 336 0.19 -16.22 3.62
N ARG A 337 -1.11 -16.40 3.84
CA ARG A 337 -1.97 -15.53 4.64
C ARG A 337 -2.47 -16.29 5.86
N PHE A 338 -2.46 -15.69 7.02
CA PHE A 338 -2.94 -16.31 8.27
C PHE A 338 -3.75 -15.33 9.10
#